data_cf106b41d948a96b6b2e27f346e03cb9
#
_entry.id   cf106b41d948a96b6b2e27f346e03cb9
#
_cell.length_a   1.000
_cell.length_b   1.000
_cell.length_c   1.000
_cell.angle_alpha   90.00
_cell.angle_beta   90.00
_cell.angle_gamma   90.00
#
_symmetry.space_group_name_H-M   'P 1'
#
loop_
_entity.id
_entity.type
_entity.pdbx_description
1 polymer ?
#
loop_
_entity_poly.entity_id
_entity_poly.type
_entity_poly.pdbx_seq_one_letter_code
_entity_poly.pdbx_strand_id
1 'polypeptide(L)'
;FIWTLLGYDGADGVFPSVPGMGAAFATHFTLNYIRTPKVAPFGRFNLPKKSQYGAVAAAILIPFGAAETIYFVGAPESTERGGGVGNYSISGEIFYEILGNSTEYVNDGETLMINLNTNNIEWSTDNRNVVGVLVTLTYSEDETNSGGLTCVESQSQPDTIDGTITHGDYNGTGSGENQNQGSSSHEVIVEWYNSSLYLSGNASGMSESQIINELDSMGKGLGAYLLEINVEAESGGRPVCNHTDNGEEVEYLVEVMLLDYEITPV
;
A
#
# COMPACT_ATOMS: atom_id res chain seq x y z
N PHE A 1 -11.12 -11.37 -34.95
CA PHE A 1 -11.05 -10.25 -35.91
C PHE A 1 -12.06 -9.12 -35.58
N ILE A 2 -13.25 -9.42 -35.10
CA ILE A 2 -14.24 -8.42 -34.64
C ILE A 2 -13.90 -7.85 -33.27
N TRP A 3 -13.23 -8.58 -32.44
CA TRP A 3 -12.82 -8.19 -31.09
C TRP A 3 -11.76 -7.09 -31.07
N THR A 4 -10.80 -7.16 -32.01
CA THR A 4 -9.77 -6.12 -32.17
C THR A 4 -10.36 -4.78 -32.65
N LEU A 5 -11.50 -4.81 -33.35
CA LEU A 5 -12.16 -3.62 -33.85
C LEU A 5 -13.00 -2.86 -32.79
N LEU A 6 -13.30 -3.54 -31.66
CA LEU A 6 -14.04 -3.00 -30.53
C LEU A 6 -13.13 -2.58 -29.34
N GLY A 7 -11.80 -2.64 -29.54
CA GLY A 7 -10.85 -2.16 -28.52
C GLY A 7 -10.71 -3.08 -27.31
N TYR A 8 -11.11 -4.34 -27.41
CA TYR A 8 -10.89 -5.32 -26.35
C TYR A 8 -9.52 -5.99 -26.54
N ASP A 9 -8.52 -5.50 -25.83
CA ASP A 9 -7.27 -6.23 -25.61
C ASP A 9 -7.52 -7.33 -24.59
N GLY A 10 -7.30 -8.58 -25.02
CA GLY A 10 -7.64 -9.78 -24.25
C GLY A 10 -6.74 -10.09 -23.05
N ALA A 11 -6.27 -9.08 -22.31
CA ALA A 11 -5.37 -9.25 -21.18
C ALA A 11 -6.09 -9.56 -19.84
N ASP A 12 -7.37 -9.23 -19.68
CA ASP A 12 -8.00 -9.21 -18.36
C ASP A 12 -8.99 -10.35 -18.06
N GLY A 13 -9.01 -11.42 -18.86
CA GLY A 13 -9.77 -12.63 -18.54
C GLY A 13 -11.29 -12.46 -18.37
N VAL A 14 -11.84 -11.28 -18.69
CA VAL A 14 -13.27 -10.99 -18.60
C VAL A 14 -13.96 -11.54 -19.82
N PHE A 15 -14.76 -12.60 -19.66
CA PHE A 15 -15.64 -13.10 -20.70
C PHE A 15 -16.56 -11.97 -21.19
N PRO A 16 -16.71 -11.82 -22.52
CA PRO A 16 -17.61 -10.80 -23.07
C PRO A 16 -19.02 -11.01 -22.50
N SER A 17 -19.60 -9.94 -22.02
CA SER A 17 -20.96 -9.94 -21.51
C SER A 17 -21.93 -10.49 -22.56
N VAL A 18 -22.97 -11.18 -22.13
CA VAL A 18 -24.03 -11.78 -22.96
C VAL A 18 -24.53 -10.90 -24.12
N PRO A 19 -24.60 -9.53 -23.99
CA PRO A 19 -24.95 -8.63 -25.09
C PRO A 19 -23.97 -8.66 -26.27
N GLY A 20 -22.66 -8.80 -26.01
CA GLY A 20 -21.67 -8.88 -27.09
C GLY A 20 -21.79 -10.13 -27.95
N MET A 21 -22.17 -11.28 -27.36
CA MET A 21 -22.46 -12.49 -28.10
C MET A 21 -23.71 -12.36 -28.99
N GLY A 22 -24.77 -11.72 -28.48
CA GLY A 22 -26.01 -11.47 -29.23
C GLY A 22 -25.78 -10.60 -30.47
N ALA A 23 -25.01 -9.54 -30.36
CA ALA A 23 -24.67 -8.64 -31.46
C ALA A 23 -23.81 -9.37 -32.52
N ALA A 24 -22.84 -10.19 -32.14
CA ALA A 24 -22.02 -10.97 -33.06
C ALA A 24 -22.85 -12.01 -33.83
N PHE A 25 -23.79 -12.68 -33.17
CA PHE A 25 -24.72 -13.62 -33.81
C PHE A 25 -25.66 -12.95 -34.78
N ALA A 26 -26.28 -11.82 -34.42
CA ALA A 26 -27.16 -11.05 -35.26
C ALA A 26 -26.45 -10.54 -36.52
N THR A 27 -25.22 -10.04 -36.38
CA THR A 27 -24.42 -9.54 -37.49
C THR A 27 -24.02 -10.67 -38.47
N HIS A 28 -23.65 -11.84 -37.92
CA HIS A 28 -23.28 -13.00 -38.73
C HIS A 28 -24.49 -13.57 -39.50
N PHE A 29 -25.64 -13.63 -38.87
CA PHE A 29 -26.88 -14.09 -39.50
C PHE A 29 -27.34 -13.15 -40.60
N THR A 30 -27.24 -11.84 -40.40
CA THR A 30 -27.63 -10.82 -41.35
C THR A 30 -26.70 -10.79 -42.56
N LEU A 31 -25.39 -10.93 -42.36
CA LEU A 31 -24.40 -11.00 -43.45
C LEU A 31 -24.57 -12.27 -44.31
N ASN A 32 -24.89 -13.43 -43.69
CA ASN A 32 -25.20 -14.66 -44.43
C ASN A 32 -26.51 -14.57 -45.20
N TYR A 33 -27.52 -13.93 -44.66
CA TYR A 33 -28.80 -13.70 -45.34
C TYR A 33 -28.65 -12.79 -46.59
N ILE A 34 -27.81 -11.79 -46.54
CA ILE A 34 -27.50 -10.91 -47.67
C ILE A 34 -26.69 -11.62 -48.75
N ARG A 35 -25.78 -12.54 -48.33
CA ARG A 35 -24.87 -13.27 -49.24
C ARG A 35 -25.50 -14.48 -49.94
N THR A 36 -26.52 -15.11 -49.34
CA THR A 36 -27.16 -16.31 -49.86
C THR A 36 -28.69 -16.19 -49.90
N PRO A 37 -29.24 -15.49 -50.90
CA PRO A 37 -30.68 -15.18 -50.95
C PRO A 37 -31.57 -16.39 -51.22
N LYS A 38 -31.04 -17.62 -51.22
CA LYS A 38 -31.81 -18.83 -51.60
C LYS A 38 -32.32 -19.67 -50.41
N VAL A 39 -31.98 -19.36 -49.19
CA VAL A 39 -32.43 -20.10 -48.00
C VAL A 39 -32.96 -19.12 -46.94
N ALA A 40 -34.23 -18.72 -47.08
CA ALA A 40 -34.91 -17.99 -46.01
C ALA A 40 -35.72 -19.00 -45.17
N PRO A 41 -35.45 -19.12 -43.84
CA PRO A 41 -36.28 -19.98 -42.97
C PRO A 41 -37.70 -19.45 -42.74
N PHE A 42 -37.98 -18.21 -43.11
CA PHE A 42 -39.27 -17.57 -42.95
C PHE A 42 -39.74 -16.99 -44.28
N GLY A 43 -40.46 -17.77 -45.13
CA GLY A 43 -41.18 -17.38 -46.32
C GLY A 43 -40.68 -16.14 -47.12
N ARG A 44 -40.94 -16.10 -48.44
CA ARG A 44 -40.56 -14.96 -49.30
C ARG A 44 -41.43 -13.73 -48.97
N PHE A 45 -40.88 -12.75 -48.25
CA PHE A 45 -41.46 -11.42 -48.21
C PHE A 45 -41.05 -10.64 -49.48
N ASN A 46 -41.94 -10.44 -50.41
CA ASN A 46 -41.74 -9.61 -51.61
C ASN A 46 -41.86 -8.12 -51.23
N LEU A 47 -40.90 -7.61 -50.50
CA LEU A 47 -40.84 -6.19 -50.17
C LEU A 47 -40.01 -5.43 -51.24
N PRO A 48 -40.38 -4.21 -51.62
CA PRO A 48 -39.58 -3.37 -52.52
C PRO A 48 -38.18 -3.16 -51.89
N LYS A 49 -37.13 -3.07 -52.76
CA LYS A 49 -35.71 -3.02 -52.31
C LYS A 49 -35.45 -2.00 -51.19
N LYS A 50 -36.07 -0.83 -51.24
CA LYS A 50 -35.93 0.21 -50.17
C LYS A 50 -36.52 -0.24 -48.84
N SER A 51 -37.59 -1.03 -48.81
CA SER A 51 -38.23 -1.57 -47.62
C SER A 51 -37.44 -2.74 -47.05
N GLN A 52 -36.65 -3.49 -47.85
CA GLN A 52 -35.79 -4.56 -47.40
C GLN A 52 -34.65 -4.01 -46.52
N TYR A 53 -34.04 -2.89 -46.86
CA TYR A 53 -33.02 -2.23 -46.03
C TYR A 53 -33.59 -1.75 -44.68
N GLY A 54 -34.80 -1.22 -44.69
CA GLY A 54 -35.49 -0.81 -43.47
C GLY A 54 -35.82 -2.00 -42.55
N ALA A 55 -36.26 -3.13 -43.13
CA ALA A 55 -36.54 -4.33 -42.37
C ALA A 55 -35.26 -4.98 -41.74
N VAL A 56 -34.15 -4.96 -42.48
CA VAL A 56 -32.84 -5.41 -41.95
C VAL A 56 -32.35 -4.47 -40.86
N ALA A 57 -32.44 -3.17 -41.05
CA ALA A 57 -32.07 -2.21 -40.03
C ALA A 57 -32.91 -2.36 -38.73
N ALA A 58 -34.23 -2.55 -38.88
CA ALA A 58 -35.14 -2.77 -37.76
C ALA A 58 -34.84 -4.11 -37.05
N ALA A 59 -34.51 -5.17 -37.79
CA ALA A 59 -34.15 -6.48 -37.23
C ALA A 59 -32.83 -6.47 -36.41
N ILE A 60 -31.97 -5.49 -36.66
CA ILE A 60 -30.74 -5.27 -35.90
C ILE A 60 -30.99 -4.33 -34.71
N LEU A 61 -31.65 -3.21 -34.95
CA LEU A 61 -31.82 -2.17 -33.93
C LEU A 61 -32.80 -2.54 -32.82
N ILE A 62 -33.85 -3.33 -33.13
CA ILE A 62 -34.87 -3.72 -32.14
C ILE A 62 -34.27 -4.69 -31.10
N PRO A 63 -33.56 -5.78 -31.46
CA PRO A 63 -32.93 -6.66 -30.47
C PRO A 63 -31.83 -5.95 -29.69
N PHE A 64 -31.07 -5.06 -30.35
CA PHE A 64 -30.02 -4.30 -29.66
C PHE A 64 -30.63 -3.33 -28.64
N GLY A 65 -31.62 -2.55 -29.02
CA GLY A 65 -32.33 -1.64 -28.12
C GLY A 65 -33.08 -2.37 -27.02
N ALA A 66 -33.64 -3.56 -27.27
CA ALA A 66 -34.27 -4.39 -26.25
C ALA A 66 -33.23 -4.97 -25.26
N ALA A 67 -32.08 -5.41 -25.75
CA ALA A 67 -31.01 -5.90 -24.90
C ALA A 67 -30.43 -4.81 -23.98
N GLU A 68 -30.22 -3.62 -24.52
CA GLU A 68 -29.83 -2.43 -23.77
C GLU A 68 -30.88 -2.08 -22.71
N THR A 69 -32.17 -2.05 -23.09
CA THR A 69 -33.25 -1.70 -22.16
C THR A 69 -33.37 -2.74 -21.03
N ILE A 70 -33.24 -4.04 -21.36
CA ILE A 70 -33.27 -5.10 -20.35
C ILE A 70 -32.06 -5.01 -19.44
N TYR A 71 -30.89 -4.64 -19.99
CA TYR A 71 -29.68 -4.43 -19.20
C TYR A 71 -29.84 -3.26 -18.22
N PHE A 72 -30.38 -2.12 -18.69
CA PHE A 72 -30.57 -0.95 -17.83
C PHE A 72 -31.76 -1.06 -16.85
N VAL A 73 -32.85 -1.73 -17.23
CA VAL A 73 -34.05 -1.88 -16.37
C VAL A 73 -33.94 -3.11 -15.45
N GLY A 74 -33.23 -4.15 -15.90
CA GLY A 74 -33.05 -5.38 -15.13
C GLY A 74 -31.70 -5.44 -14.40
N ALA A 75 -30.80 -4.48 -14.59
CA ALA A 75 -29.67 -4.34 -13.69
C ALA A 75 -30.26 -4.07 -12.31
N PRO A 76 -29.98 -4.89 -11.29
CA PRO A 76 -30.32 -4.51 -9.93
C PRO A 76 -29.78 -3.09 -9.75
N GLU A 77 -30.62 -2.17 -9.25
CA GLU A 77 -30.10 -0.92 -8.73
C GLU A 77 -28.88 -1.34 -7.95
N SER A 78 -27.71 -0.89 -8.40
CA SER A 78 -26.47 -1.16 -7.71
C SER A 78 -26.55 -0.42 -6.36
N THR A 79 -27.37 -0.98 -5.46
CA THR A 79 -27.18 -0.79 -4.06
C THR A 79 -25.78 -1.33 -3.81
N GLU A 80 -24.84 -0.40 -3.70
CA GLU A 80 -23.52 -0.66 -3.15
C GLU A 80 -22.55 -1.53 -3.98
N ARG A 81 -22.26 -1.14 -5.20
CA ARG A 81 -20.91 -1.29 -5.72
C ARG A 81 -20.30 0.12 -5.81
N GLY A 82 -19.81 0.57 -4.64
CA GLY A 82 -18.94 1.72 -4.54
C GLY A 82 -17.66 1.48 -5.34
N GLY A 83 -17.68 1.81 -6.62
CA GLY A 83 -16.55 1.71 -7.52
C GLY A 83 -16.44 2.93 -8.42
N GLY A 84 -17.42 3.83 -8.40
CA GLY A 84 -17.42 5.09 -9.16
C GLY A 84 -16.55 6.17 -8.50
N VAL A 85 -16.18 7.17 -9.28
CA VAL A 85 -15.58 8.40 -8.74
C VAL A 85 -16.64 9.13 -7.92
N GLY A 86 -16.36 9.40 -6.65
CA GLY A 86 -17.31 9.96 -5.70
C GLY A 86 -16.67 10.61 -4.50
N ASN A 87 -17.46 10.75 -3.45
CA ASN A 87 -16.99 11.16 -2.13
C ASN A 87 -17.10 9.95 -1.20
N TYR A 88 -16.07 9.75 -0.41
CA TYR A 88 -15.95 8.64 0.52
C TYR A 88 -15.49 9.15 1.89
N SER A 89 -16.01 8.52 2.94
CA SER A 89 -15.45 8.60 4.28
C SER A 89 -14.47 7.45 4.49
N ILE A 90 -13.35 7.75 5.12
CA ILE A 90 -12.31 6.78 5.48
C ILE A 90 -12.23 6.75 7.01
N SER A 91 -12.33 5.57 7.60
CA SER A 91 -12.13 5.36 9.03
C SER A 91 -11.25 4.13 9.23
N GLY A 92 -10.59 4.05 10.38
CA GLY A 92 -9.74 2.91 10.69
C GLY A 92 -8.83 3.19 11.87
N GLU A 93 -7.89 2.26 12.11
CA GLU A 93 -6.89 2.39 13.16
C GLU A 93 -5.55 1.77 12.73
N ILE A 94 -4.47 2.21 13.36
CA ILE A 94 -3.13 1.70 13.16
C ILE A 94 -2.77 0.83 14.37
N PHE A 95 -2.36 -0.39 14.09
CA PHE A 95 -1.84 -1.34 15.07
C PHE A 95 -0.34 -1.50 14.91
N TYR A 96 0.32 -1.95 15.95
CA TYR A 96 1.74 -2.21 15.95
C TYR A 96 2.00 -3.66 16.30
N GLU A 97 2.87 -4.33 15.53
CA GLU A 97 3.32 -5.69 15.79
C GLU A 97 4.83 -5.72 15.90
N ILE A 98 5.33 -6.34 16.94
CA ILE A 98 6.76 -6.40 17.21
C ILE A 98 7.46 -7.26 16.16
N LEU A 99 8.36 -6.63 15.40
CA LEU A 99 9.24 -7.29 14.42
C LEU A 99 10.52 -7.80 15.11
N GLY A 100 11.01 -7.09 16.12
CA GLY A 100 12.15 -7.51 16.92
C GLY A 100 12.51 -6.48 17.98
N ASN A 101 13.13 -6.96 19.05
CA ASN A 101 13.66 -6.14 20.15
C ASN A 101 14.85 -6.83 20.79
N SER A 102 15.83 -6.07 21.23
CA SER A 102 16.96 -6.51 22.05
C SER A 102 17.65 -5.31 22.66
N THR A 103 18.59 -5.58 23.53
CA THR A 103 19.56 -4.62 24.03
C THR A 103 20.95 -5.10 23.63
N GLU A 104 21.70 -4.24 22.96
CA GLU A 104 23.02 -4.56 22.41
C GLU A 104 24.01 -3.45 22.75
N TYR A 105 25.26 -3.82 23.02
CA TYR A 105 26.34 -2.86 23.18
C TYR A 105 26.99 -2.56 21.84
N VAL A 106 27.10 -1.30 21.49
CA VAL A 106 27.73 -0.83 20.25
C VAL A 106 28.96 -0.02 20.61
N ASN A 107 30.15 -0.45 20.13
CA ASN A 107 31.38 0.27 20.40
C ASN A 107 31.44 1.60 19.65
N ASP A 108 32.18 2.55 20.19
CA ASP A 108 32.44 3.85 19.57
C ASP A 108 32.93 3.72 18.13
N GLY A 109 32.28 4.43 17.21
CA GLY A 109 32.56 4.42 15.76
C GLY A 109 32.13 3.14 15.04
N GLU A 110 31.49 2.18 15.70
CA GLU A 110 30.99 0.96 15.08
C GLU A 110 29.52 1.08 14.66
N THR A 111 29.14 0.28 13.67
CA THR A 111 27.74 0.11 13.23
C THR A 111 27.27 -1.30 13.48
N LEU A 112 26.25 -1.47 14.30
CA LEU A 112 25.53 -2.72 14.50
C LEU A 112 24.51 -2.95 13.41
N MET A 113 24.52 -4.10 12.76
CA MET A 113 23.56 -4.47 11.70
C MET A 113 22.65 -5.60 12.17
N ILE A 114 21.34 -5.34 12.17
CA ILE A 114 20.31 -6.26 12.66
C ILE A 114 19.38 -6.61 11.49
N ASN A 115 19.34 -7.90 11.14
CA ASN A 115 18.46 -8.42 10.10
C ASN A 115 17.17 -8.97 10.72
N LEU A 116 16.04 -8.40 10.31
CA LEU A 116 14.71 -8.76 10.77
C LEU A 116 13.87 -9.27 9.60
N ASN A 117 12.81 -10.04 9.89
CA ASN A 117 11.93 -10.53 8.83
C ASN A 117 10.51 -10.73 9.37
N THR A 118 9.52 -10.24 8.63
CA THR A 118 8.11 -10.37 9.00
C THR A 118 7.61 -11.82 9.05
N ASN A 119 8.34 -12.78 8.48
CA ASN A 119 8.03 -14.20 8.60
C ASN A 119 8.18 -14.73 10.04
N ASN A 120 8.87 -13.99 10.89
CA ASN A 120 9.12 -14.35 12.31
C ASN A 120 8.10 -13.72 13.26
N ILE A 121 7.18 -12.89 12.77
CA ILE A 121 6.16 -12.24 13.60
C ILE A 121 5.09 -13.27 13.98
N GLU A 122 4.76 -13.33 15.27
CA GLU A 122 3.55 -13.97 15.76
C GLU A 122 2.40 -12.96 15.67
N TRP A 123 1.75 -12.92 14.53
CA TRP A 123 0.72 -11.93 14.25
C TRP A 123 -0.49 -12.06 15.17
N SER A 124 -0.91 -10.94 15.77
CA SER A 124 -2.11 -10.88 16.61
C SER A 124 -3.40 -10.80 15.78
N THR A 125 -3.31 -10.45 14.50
CA THR A 125 -4.43 -10.27 13.57
C THR A 125 -4.18 -10.96 12.24
N ASP A 126 -5.25 -11.22 11.47
CA ASP A 126 -5.17 -11.71 10.08
C ASP A 126 -4.85 -10.60 9.07
N ASN A 127 -4.97 -9.33 9.49
CA ASN A 127 -4.59 -8.19 8.66
C ASN A 127 -3.07 -8.21 8.41
N ARG A 128 -2.68 -8.03 7.14
CA ARG A 128 -1.28 -8.00 6.68
C ARG A 128 -0.99 -6.73 5.89
N ASN A 129 -1.83 -5.72 6.04
CA ASN A 129 -1.60 -4.42 5.41
C ASN A 129 -0.54 -3.64 6.20
N VAL A 130 0.71 -4.04 6.05
CA VAL A 130 1.87 -3.37 6.66
C VAL A 130 2.17 -2.11 5.86
N VAL A 131 1.95 -0.96 6.48
CA VAL A 131 2.04 0.38 5.83
C VAL A 131 3.23 1.20 6.28
N GLY A 132 3.99 0.71 7.24
CA GLY A 132 5.15 1.40 7.78
C GLY A 132 5.93 0.56 8.78
N VAL A 133 7.00 1.13 9.28
CA VAL A 133 7.83 0.60 10.37
C VAL A 133 8.22 1.74 11.30
N LEU A 134 8.13 1.47 12.59
CA LEU A 134 8.59 2.34 13.67
C LEU A 134 9.76 1.66 14.38
N VAL A 135 10.85 2.37 14.56
CA VAL A 135 11.97 1.96 15.38
C VAL A 135 12.10 2.92 16.55
N THR A 136 12.12 2.40 17.76
CA THR A 136 12.43 3.16 18.96
C THR A 136 13.81 2.72 19.45
N LEU A 137 14.75 3.64 19.54
CA LEU A 137 16.07 3.45 20.14
C LEU A 137 16.10 4.13 21.50
N THR A 138 16.48 3.39 22.54
CA THR A 138 16.62 3.88 23.90
C THR A 138 18.02 3.60 24.38
N TYR A 139 18.68 4.56 24.98
CA TYR A 139 20.07 4.48 25.41
C TYR A 139 20.30 5.34 26.65
N SER A 140 21.38 5.10 27.37
CA SER A 140 21.72 5.83 28.58
C SER A 140 23.24 5.96 28.68
N GLU A 141 23.67 7.11 29.16
CA GLU A 141 25.08 7.43 29.43
C GLU A 141 25.74 6.41 30.38
N ASP A 142 26.81 5.75 29.94
CA ASP A 142 27.56 4.76 30.70
C ASP A 142 29.03 5.14 30.96
N GLU A 143 29.43 6.39 30.64
CA GLU A 143 30.78 6.91 30.75
C GLU A 143 31.37 6.70 32.17
N THR A 144 32.55 6.15 32.23
CA THR A 144 33.25 5.89 33.46
C THR A 144 34.30 6.95 33.79
N ASN A 145 34.25 7.45 35.01
CA ASN A 145 35.17 8.46 35.52
C ASN A 145 36.33 7.82 36.26
N SER A 146 37.57 8.13 35.89
CA SER A 146 38.75 7.82 36.64
C SER A 146 39.52 9.11 37.01
N GLY A 147 39.55 9.42 38.29
CA GLY A 147 40.24 10.62 38.77
C GLY A 147 40.00 10.88 40.24
N GLY A 148 40.56 11.97 40.77
CA GLY A 148 40.43 12.35 42.18
C GLY A 148 39.04 12.86 42.54
N LEU A 149 38.84 13.26 43.81
CA LEU A 149 37.59 13.76 44.40
C LEU A 149 36.93 14.94 43.68
N THR A 150 37.57 15.51 42.65
CA THR A 150 37.08 16.67 41.85
C THR A 150 36.51 16.24 40.49
N CYS A 151 36.58 14.94 40.15
CA CYS A 151 35.99 14.44 38.91
C CYS A 151 34.54 14.02 39.18
N VAL A 152 33.63 14.69 38.54
CA VAL A 152 32.18 14.44 38.64
C VAL A 152 31.60 14.06 37.30
N GLU A 153 30.61 13.20 37.29
CA GLU A 153 29.90 12.71 36.09
C GLU A 153 29.29 13.80 35.23
N SER A 154 29.02 14.98 35.79
CA SER A 154 28.45 16.14 35.08
C SER A 154 29.35 16.77 34.00
N GLN A 155 30.42 16.07 33.59
CA GLN A 155 31.39 16.54 32.59
C GLN A 155 31.52 15.59 31.40
N SER A 156 30.70 14.55 31.36
CA SER A 156 30.51 13.75 30.15
C SER A 156 30.03 14.62 28.98
N GLN A 157 30.42 14.26 27.79
CA GLN A 157 29.86 14.83 26.56
C GLN A 157 28.73 13.92 26.10
N PRO A 158 27.68 14.46 25.47
CA PRO A 158 26.61 13.61 24.96
C PRO A 158 27.11 12.80 23.76
N ASP A 159 26.78 11.51 23.75
CA ASP A 159 27.01 10.65 22.62
C ASP A 159 25.91 10.80 21.57
N THR A 160 26.26 10.53 20.33
CA THR A 160 25.32 10.54 19.22
C THR A 160 25.00 9.12 18.81
N ILE A 161 23.72 8.79 18.79
CA ILE A 161 23.20 7.51 18.37
C ILE A 161 22.35 7.71 17.09
N ASP A 162 22.80 7.12 16.00
CA ASP A 162 22.09 7.15 14.72
C ASP A 162 21.41 5.82 14.46
N GLY A 163 20.15 5.87 14.07
CA GLY A 163 19.39 4.71 13.61
C GLY A 163 19.01 4.83 12.12
N THR A 164 19.18 3.76 11.38
CA THR A 164 18.71 3.66 9.99
C THR A 164 17.95 2.37 9.81
N ILE A 165 16.70 2.46 9.34
CA ILE A 165 15.89 1.29 8.97
C ILE A 165 15.67 1.27 7.47
N THR A 166 15.90 0.11 6.85
CA THR A 166 15.74 -0.11 5.41
C THR A 166 14.82 -1.29 5.14
N HIS A 167 13.87 -1.12 4.23
CA HIS A 167 13.01 -2.17 3.71
C HIS A 167 12.74 -1.96 2.22
N GLY A 168 13.29 -2.84 1.36
CA GLY A 168 13.20 -2.65 -0.09
C GLY A 168 13.80 -1.32 -0.54
N ASP A 169 12.98 -0.49 -1.18
CA ASP A 169 13.34 0.85 -1.63
C ASP A 169 13.07 1.95 -0.59
N TYR A 170 12.52 1.59 0.56
CA TYR A 170 12.17 2.51 1.64
C TYR A 170 13.28 2.54 2.68
N ASN A 171 13.65 3.73 3.11
CA ASN A 171 14.58 3.92 4.20
C ASN A 171 14.20 5.13 5.05
N GLY A 172 14.57 5.09 6.32
CA GLY A 172 14.45 6.19 7.25
C GLY A 172 15.66 6.24 8.16
N THR A 173 16.02 7.45 8.57
CA THR A 173 17.12 7.72 9.48
C THR A 173 16.64 8.63 10.61
N GLY A 174 17.18 8.44 11.78
CA GLY A 174 16.99 9.31 12.94
C GLY A 174 18.28 9.37 13.73
N SER A 175 18.49 10.50 14.40
CA SER A 175 19.63 10.73 15.27
C SER A 175 19.15 11.28 16.60
N GLY A 176 19.79 10.86 17.67
CA GLY A 176 19.54 11.37 19.00
C GLY A 176 20.81 11.44 19.83
N GLU A 177 20.78 12.23 20.87
CA GLU A 177 21.90 12.41 21.79
C GLU A 177 21.47 11.94 23.19
N ASN A 178 22.36 11.21 23.90
CA ASN A 178 22.18 11.02 25.33
C ASN A 178 22.50 12.34 26.07
N GLN A 179 21.82 12.59 27.17
CA GLN A 179 22.05 13.80 27.95
C GLN A 179 22.36 13.44 29.38
N ASN A 180 23.61 13.69 29.79
CA ASN A 180 24.10 13.70 31.16
C ASN A 180 23.20 12.99 32.19
N GLN A 181 23.44 11.71 32.45
CA GLN A 181 22.80 10.94 33.52
C GLN A 181 21.28 10.69 33.35
N GLY A 182 20.85 10.26 32.21
CA GLY A 182 19.45 9.87 32.00
C GLY A 182 19.30 8.94 30.79
N SER A 183 18.21 8.23 30.77
CA SER A 183 17.81 7.52 29.56
C SER A 183 17.25 8.50 28.55
N SER A 184 17.72 8.43 27.31
CA SER A 184 17.21 9.17 26.16
C SER A 184 16.64 8.20 25.16
N SER A 185 15.76 8.69 24.29
CA SER A 185 15.21 7.87 23.20
C SER A 185 14.89 8.74 22.00
N HIS A 186 14.97 8.13 20.82
CA HIS A 186 14.44 8.73 19.60
C HIS A 186 13.77 7.67 18.72
N GLU A 187 12.96 8.14 17.78
CA GLU A 187 12.19 7.29 16.89
C GLU A 187 12.63 7.50 15.44
N VAL A 188 12.61 6.41 14.67
CA VAL A 188 12.77 6.40 13.22
C VAL A 188 11.52 5.80 12.61
N ILE A 189 10.81 6.58 11.80
CA ILE A 189 9.55 6.17 11.18
C ILE A 189 9.73 6.18 9.67
N VAL A 190 9.25 5.11 9.03
CA VAL A 190 9.14 5.01 7.57
C VAL A 190 7.75 4.54 7.22
N GLU A 191 7.06 5.31 6.37
CA GLU A 191 5.71 5.01 5.91
C GLU A 191 5.71 4.90 4.38
N TRP A 192 4.86 4.01 3.84
CA TRP A 192 4.68 3.82 2.39
C TRP A 192 3.23 3.78 1.95
N TYR A 193 2.36 4.45 2.71
CA TYR A 193 0.96 4.71 2.38
C TYR A 193 0.70 6.22 2.38
N ASN A 194 -0.47 6.63 1.91
CA ASN A 194 -0.86 8.02 1.96
C ASN A 194 -1.47 8.38 3.32
N SER A 195 -0.60 8.66 4.29
CA SER A 195 -1.01 9.04 5.65
C SER A 195 -1.87 10.30 5.67
N SER A 196 -1.64 11.25 4.76
CA SER A 196 -2.45 12.46 4.64
C SER A 196 -3.89 12.18 4.24
N LEU A 197 -4.11 11.23 3.32
CA LEU A 197 -5.44 10.79 2.90
C LEU A 197 -6.17 10.10 4.07
N TYR A 198 -5.49 9.20 4.77
CA TYR A 198 -6.01 8.52 5.94
C TYR A 198 -6.40 9.51 7.05
N LEU A 199 -5.51 10.42 7.41
CA LEU A 199 -5.73 11.42 8.47
C LEU A 199 -6.84 12.42 8.13
N SER A 200 -7.09 12.70 6.83
CA SER A 200 -8.19 13.57 6.42
C SER A 200 -9.56 12.95 6.71
N GLY A 201 -9.65 11.61 6.79
CA GLY A 201 -10.87 10.86 6.98
C GLY A 201 -11.86 10.93 5.81
N ASN A 202 -11.48 11.59 4.70
CA ASN A 202 -12.36 11.81 3.55
C ASN A 202 -11.58 11.80 2.24
N ALA A 203 -12.16 11.20 1.20
CA ALA A 203 -11.68 11.25 -0.17
C ALA A 203 -12.75 11.84 -1.07
N SER A 204 -12.39 12.81 -1.91
CA SER A 204 -13.28 13.46 -2.85
C SER A 204 -12.75 13.37 -4.27
N GLY A 205 -13.62 12.99 -5.21
CA GLY A 205 -13.22 12.84 -6.61
C GLY A 205 -12.32 11.63 -6.89
N MET A 206 -12.31 10.65 -6.01
CA MET A 206 -11.58 9.39 -6.14
C MET A 206 -12.55 8.23 -6.29
N SER A 207 -12.10 7.14 -6.90
CA SER A 207 -12.79 5.86 -6.84
C SER A 207 -12.31 5.06 -5.61
N GLU A 208 -13.12 4.12 -5.15
CA GLU A 208 -12.74 3.22 -4.05
C GLU A 208 -11.41 2.49 -4.33
N SER A 209 -11.21 2.02 -5.57
CA SER A 209 -9.95 1.38 -5.96
C SER A 209 -8.74 2.32 -5.93
N GLN A 210 -8.93 3.61 -6.20
CA GLN A 210 -7.86 4.60 -6.04
C GLN A 210 -7.52 4.81 -4.55
N ILE A 211 -8.54 4.86 -3.69
CA ILE A 211 -8.34 5.00 -2.24
C ILE A 211 -7.61 3.75 -1.70
N ILE A 212 -8.02 2.55 -2.11
CA ILE A 212 -7.34 1.30 -1.74
C ILE A 212 -5.86 1.34 -2.15
N ASN A 213 -5.55 1.77 -3.37
CA ASN A 213 -4.16 1.86 -3.85
C ASN A 213 -3.29 2.84 -3.04
N GLU A 214 -3.91 3.84 -2.41
CA GLU A 214 -3.22 4.82 -1.56
C GLU A 214 -3.02 4.31 -0.12
N LEU A 215 -3.91 3.44 0.36
CA LEU A 215 -3.92 2.98 1.76
C LEU A 215 -3.42 1.55 1.95
N ASP A 216 -3.49 0.71 0.91
CA ASP A 216 -3.05 -0.68 0.98
C ASP A 216 -1.62 -0.82 0.47
N SER A 217 -0.79 -1.46 1.26
CA SER A 217 0.60 -1.76 0.90
C SER A 217 0.72 -2.79 -0.22
N MET A 218 -0.34 -3.56 -0.52
CA MET A 218 -0.32 -4.68 -1.47
C MET A 218 0.80 -5.70 -1.16
N GLY A 219 1.08 -5.89 0.14
CA GLY A 219 2.13 -6.78 0.63
C GLY A 219 3.56 -6.23 0.53
N LYS A 220 3.76 -4.98 0.13
CA LYS A 220 5.09 -4.36 0.03
C LYS A 220 5.84 -4.34 1.37
N GLY A 221 5.13 -4.25 2.48
CA GLY A 221 5.73 -4.26 3.82
C GLY A 221 6.09 -5.64 4.36
N LEU A 222 5.91 -6.72 3.60
CA LEU A 222 6.29 -8.05 4.03
C LEU A 222 7.72 -8.39 3.57
N GLY A 223 8.50 -9.08 4.40
CA GLY A 223 9.84 -9.55 4.05
C GLY A 223 10.93 -9.08 5.00
N ALA A 224 12.11 -8.82 4.45
CA ALA A 224 13.32 -8.51 5.20
C ALA A 224 13.46 -7.01 5.49
N TYR A 225 13.92 -6.72 6.69
CA TYR A 225 14.28 -5.38 7.17
C TYR A 225 15.73 -5.40 7.65
N LEU A 226 16.45 -4.31 7.44
CA LEU A 226 17.79 -4.08 7.98
C LEU A 226 17.74 -2.85 8.88
N LEU A 227 18.02 -3.05 10.18
CA LEU A 227 18.28 -1.95 11.10
C LEU A 227 19.79 -1.82 11.29
N GLU A 228 20.28 -0.60 11.11
CA GLU A 228 21.67 -0.20 11.38
C GLU A 228 21.66 0.82 12.50
N ILE A 229 22.48 0.56 13.54
CA ILE A 229 22.64 1.46 14.69
C ILE A 229 24.12 1.83 14.75
N ASN A 230 24.40 3.13 14.66
CA ASN A 230 25.74 3.68 14.77
C ASN A 230 25.85 4.48 16.08
N VAL A 231 26.96 4.35 16.77
CA VAL A 231 27.27 5.09 17.99
C VAL A 231 28.55 5.88 17.78
N GLU A 232 28.48 7.17 18.07
CA GLU A 232 29.63 8.07 18.16
C GLU A 232 29.73 8.55 19.62
N ALA A 233 30.61 7.90 20.38
CA ALA A 233 30.80 8.20 21.78
C ALA A 233 31.82 9.30 21.99
N GLU A 234 31.47 10.31 22.78
CA GLU A 234 32.36 11.45 23.10
C GLU A 234 32.72 11.48 24.56
N SER A 235 33.92 10.97 24.89
CA SER A 235 34.43 11.11 26.27
C SER A 235 34.68 12.56 26.63
N GLY A 236 33.98 13.07 27.63
CA GLY A 236 34.24 14.34 28.26
C GLY A 236 35.62 14.35 28.92
N GLY A 237 36.18 15.50 29.24
CA GLY A 237 37.44 15.55 29.95
C GLY A 237 37.90 16.92 30.38
N ARG A 238 38.61 16.92 31.52
CA ARG A 238 39.44 18.05 31.99
C ARG A 238 40.86 17.57 32.20
N PRO A 239 41.86 18.44 32.23
CA PRO A 239 43.26 18.06 32.33
C PRO A 239 43.66 17.18 33.54
N VAL A 240 42.77 16.99 34.50
CA VAL A 240 42.99 16.19 35.73
C VAL A 240 41.96 15.07 35.91
N CYS A 241 41.00 14.92 34.98
CA CYS A 241 39.97 13.90 34.95
C CYS A 241 40.08 13.14 33.65
N ASN A 242 40.29 11.85 33.74
CA ASN A 242 40.28 10.97 32.57
C ASN A 242 38.91 10.29 32.52
N HIS A 243 38.15 10.61 31.52
CA HIS A 243 36.89 9.97 31.18
C HIS A 243 37.16 8.95 30.09
N THR A 244 36.52 7.82 30.18
CA THR A 244 36.63 6.75 29.17
C THR A 244 35.24 6.36 28.79
N ASP A 245 34.99 6.50 27.52
CA ASP A 245 33.79 6.09 26.85
C ASP A 245 34.18 5.19 25.68
N ASN A 246 33.60 4.01 25.59
CA ASN A 246 33.96 3.03 24.59
C ASN A 246 32.75 2.64 23.70
N GLY A 247 31.62 3.24 23.91
CA GLY A 247 30.37 2.96 23.20
C GLY A 247 29.16 2.93 24.12
N GLU A 248 28.01 2.58 23.61
CA GLU A 248 26.74 2.66 24.29
C GLU A 248 25.96 1.34 24.31
N GLU A 249 25.24 1.09 25.39
CA GLU A 249 24.19 0.07 25.44
C GLU A 249 22.89 0.65 24.85
N VAL A 250 22.48 0.13 23.69
CA VAL A 250 21.30 0.58 22.98
C VAL A 250 20.22 -0.51 23.01
N GLU A 251 19.07 -0.18 23.61
CA GLU A 251 17.86 -0.97 23.51
C GLU A 251 17.11 -0.54 22.24
N TYR A 252 16.77 -1.49 21.36
CA TYR A 252 15.94 -1.23 20.21
C TYR A 252 14.63 -2.00 20.27
N LEU A 253 13.56 -1.34 19.82
CA LEU A 253 12.25 -1.93 19.56
C LEU A 253 11.88 -1.58 18.11
N VAL A 254 11.62 -2.60 17.29
CA VAL A 254 11.16 -2.44 15.91
C VAL A 254 9.76 -3.00 15.81
N GLU A 255 8.84 -2.17 15.35
CA GLU A 255 7.43 -2.50 15.19
C GLU A 255 6.99 -2.21 13.76
N VAL A 256 6.28 -3.14 13.14
CA VAL A 256 5.60 -2.87 11.87
C VAL A 256 4.23 -2.25 12.14
N MET A 257 3.88 -1.26 11.32
CA MET A 257 2.62 -0.52 11.39
C MET A 257 1.60 -1.18 10.46
N LEU A 258 0.49 -1.65 10.99
CA LEU A 258 -0.63 -2.23 10.23
C LEU A 258 -1.78 -1.25 10.19
N LEU A 259 -2.28 -0.96 9.01
CA LEU A 259 -3.47 -0.15 8.83
C LEU A 259 -4.69 -1.04 8.57
N ASP A 260 -5.68 -0.98 9.46
CA ASP A 260 -7.02 -1.49 9.25
C ASP A 260 -7.94 -0.31 8.92
N TYR A 261 -8.67 -0.38 7.81
CA TYR A 261 -9.48 0.74 7.35
C TYR A 261 -10.78 0.29 6.68
N GLU A 262 -11.77 1.16 6.73
CA GLU A 262 -13.05 1.02 6.07
C GLU A 262 -13.32 2.25 5.18
N ILE A 263 -13.85 2.00 3.99
CA ILE A 263 -14.23 3.03 3.01
C ILE A 263 -15.74 3.00 2.86
N THR A 264 -16.40 4.11 3.14
CA THR A 264 -17.86 4.24 3.05
C THR A 264 -18.24 5.36 2.10
N PRO A 265 -19.07 5.11 1.06
CA PRO A 265 -19.61 6.18 0.21
C PRO A 265 -20.42 7.21 1.02
N VAL A 266 -20.28 8.52 0.66
CA VAL A 266 -20.96 9.64 1.32
C VAL A 266 -21.93 10.31 0.39
#